data_34af33374f9b08306328949707da752d
#
_entry.id   34af33374f9b08306328949707da752d
#
_cell.length_a   1.000
_cell.length_b   1.000
_cell.length_c   1.000
_cell.angle_alpha   90.00
_cell.angle_beta   90.00
_cell.angle_gamma   90.00
#
_symmetry.space_group_name_H-M   'P 1'
#
loop_
_entity.id
_entity.type
_entity.pdbx_description
1 polymer ?
#
loop_
_entity_poly.entity_id
_entity_poly.type
_entity_poly.pdbx_seq_one_letter_code
_entity_poly.pdbx_strand_id
1 'polypeptide(L)'
;THDQPFFGYLAFQAVHIPVQAPRSFIDNYNGRYDQGWHVLRQERLAKAKELGLVSADTQLPPQPKEARQWDALSDAQKAFQARAMQVNAGMIEAMDHHLKRLFAFLEKKGQLDNTILIIVSDNGPESAVLNGQNFLMDYWLKAQGYHTEIETLGEQDSMAAIGMEWATVGAVPFSRYKF
;
A
#
# COMPACT_ATOMS: atom_id res chain seq x y z
N THR A 1 -4.65 -36.00 7.58
CA THR A 1 -5.22 -36.99 6.64
C THR A 1 -5.71 -36.26 5.42
N HIS A 2 -5.47 -36.81 4.19
CA HIS A 2 -5.79 -36.15 2.92
C HIS A 2 -7.31 -35.96 2.67
N ASP A 3 -8.16 -36.57 3.46
CA ASP A 3 -9.62 -36.66 3.25
C ASP A 3 -10.42 -35.73 4.17
N GLN A 4 -9.77 -34.89 4.97
CA GLN A 4 -10.47 -33.95 5.82
C GLN A 4 -10.41 -32.54 5.27
N PRO A 5 -11.54 -31.79 5.28
CA PRO A 5 -11.52 -30.38 4.93
C PRO A 5 -10.64 -29.60 5.89
N PHE A 6 -10.01 -28.55 5.41
CA PHE A 6 -9.22 -27.64 6.23
C PHE A 6 -9.80 -26.23 6.20
N PHE A 7 -9.52 -25.45 7.21
CA PHE A 7 -9.72 -24.02 7.27
C PHE A 7 -8.37 -23.35 7.54
N GLY A 8 -8.00 -22.40 6.69
CA GLY A 8 -6.78 -21.62 6.84
C GLY A 8 -7.10 -20.13 6.96
N TYR A 9 -6.54 -19.45 7.93
CA TYR A 9 -6.60 -18.00 8.11
C TYR A 9 -5.20 -17.42 8.02
N LEU A 10 -4.95 -16.61 7.00
CA LEU A 10 -3.66 -15.96 6.77
C LEU A 10 -3.82 -14.45 7.05
N ALA A 11 -3.34 -14.02 8.20
CA ALA A 11 -3.31 -12.60 8.58
C ALA A 11 -1.95 -12.01 8.21
N PHE A 12 -1.92 -11.23 7.15
CA PHE A 12 -0.72 -10.49 6.76
C PHE A 12 -0.61 -9.19 7.54
N GLN A 13 0.61 -8.82 7.95
CA GLN A 13 0.89 -7.49 8.47
C GLN A 13 0.93 -6.45 7.34
N ALA A 14 1.32 -6.87 6.14
CA ALA A 14 1.26 -6.01 4.96
C ALA A 14 -0.21 -5.64 4.65
N VAL A 15 -0.48 -4.37 4.43
CA VAL A 15 0.44 -3.24 4.21
C VAL A 15 0.44 -2.23 5.38
N HIS A 16 0.28 -2.72 6.61
CA HIS A 16 0.27 -1.87 7.80
C HIS A 16 1.64 -1.19 8.00
N ILE A 17 1.64 -0.02 8.63
CA ILE A 17 2.88 0.67 9.03
C ILE A 17 3.65 -0.13 10.10
N PRO A 18 5.01 -0.08 10.08
CA PRO A 18 5.87 0.61 9.11
C PRO A 18 5.84 -0.06 7.73
N VAL A 19 5.86 0.76 6.66
CA VAL A 19 5.96 0.18 5.32
C VAL A 19 7.40 -0.31 5.09
N GLN A 20 7.54 -1.63 4.90
CA GLN A 20 8.82 -2.32 4.70
C GLN A 20 8.64 -3.51 3.78
N ALA A 21 9.54 -3.70 2.83
CA ALA A 21 9.53 -4.84 1.92
C ALA A 21 10.96 -5.18 1.47
N PRO A 22 11.22 -6.42 1.00
CA PRO A 22 12.50 -6.73 0.39
C PRO A 22 12.78 -5.82 -0.82
N ARG A 23 14.02 -5.34 -0.93
CA ARG A 23 14.47 -4.39 -1.95
C ARG A 23 14.09 -4.83 -3.38
N SER A 24 14.19 -6.13 -3.66
CA SER A 24 13.84 -6.69 -4.96
C SER A 24 12.40 -6.46 -5.41
N PHE A 25 11.46 -6.35 -4.47
CA PHE A 25 10.07 -5.99 -4.79
C PHE A 25 9.88 -4.48 -4.88
N ILE A 26 10.56 -3.72 -4.01
CA ILE A 26 10.46 -2.26 -4.02
C ILE A 26 10.96 -1.69 -5.36
N ASP A 27 12.08 -2.19 -5.86
CA ASP A 27 12.76 -1.65 -7.04
C ASP A 27 11.96 -1.87 -8.35
N ASN A 28 11.01 -2.79 -8.37
CA ASN A 28 10.07 -2.97 -9.49
C ASN A 28 9.18 -1.73 -9.74
N TYR A 29 9.07 -0.84 -8.76
CA TYR A 29 8.23 0.35 -8.81
C TYR A 29 9.02 1.67 -8.94
N ASN A 30 10.31 1.59 -9.31
CA ASN A 30 11.13 2.79 -9.51
C ASN A 30 10.47 3.75 -10.52
N GLY A 31 10.30 5.02 -10.12
CA GLY A 31 9.69 6.06 -10.95
C GLY A 31 8.17 5.99 -11.11
N ARG A 32 7.49 4.93 -10.66
CA ARG A 32 6.04 4.74 -10.86
C ARG A 32 5.18 5.81 -10.19
N TYR A 33 5.67 6.42 -9.13
CA TYR A 33 4.92 7.35 -8.29
C TYR A 33 5.40 8.80 -8.37
N ASP A 34 6.35 9.09 -9.25
CA ASP A 34 6.99 10.42 -9.37
C ASP A 34 6.03 11.51 -9.87
N GLN A 35 4.96 11.11 -10.59
CA GLN A 35 3.94 12.04 -11.06
C GLN A 35 2.91 12.41 -9.96
N GLY A 36 2.97 11.75 -8.80
CA GLY A 36 2.15 12.06 -7.64
C GLY A 36 0.76 11.43 -7.61
N TRP A 37 0.11 11.65 -6.49
CA TRP A 37 -1.17 11.03 -6.16
C TRP A 37 -2.34 11.49 -7.03
N HIS A 38 -2.34 12.73 -7.51
CA HIS A 38 -3.43 13.25 -8.33
C HIS A 38 -3.53 12.53 -9.68
N VAL A 39 -2.40 12.19 -10.29
CA VAL A 39 -2.35 11.42 -11.54
C VAL A 39 -2.83 10.00 -11.29
N LEU A 40 -2.29 9.34 -10.25
CA LEU A 40 -2.64 7.95 -9.96
C LEU A 40 -4.12 7.77 -9.55
N ARG A 41 -4.73 8.77 -8.88
CA ARG A 41 -6.18 8.76 -8.62
C ARG A 41 -7.00 8.69 -9.90
N GLN A 42 -6.64 9.50 -10.90
CA GLN A 42 -7.31 9.51 -12.19
C GLN A 42 -7.12 8.19 -12.94
N GLU A 43 -5.90 7.67 -12.98
CA GLU A 43 -5.59 6.38 -13.59
C GLU A 43 -6.39 5.24 -12.95
N ARG A 44 -6.48 5.19 -11.63
CA ARG A 44 -7.24 4.17 -10.92
C ARG A 44 -8.73 4.24 -11.20
N LEU A 45 -9.32 5.44 -11.23
CA LEU A 45 -10.73 5.58 -11.60
C LEU A 45 -10.96 5.15 -13.05
N ALA A 46 -10.10 5.58 -13.97
CA ALA A 46 -10.19 5.19 -15.38
C ALA A 46 -10.13 3.66 -15.52
N LYS A 47 -9.20 3.02 -14.82
CA LYS A 47 -9.07 1.55 -14.84
C LYS A 47 -10.27 0.84 -14.20
N ALA A 48 -10.82 1.37 -13.12
CA ALA A 48 -12.03 0.81 -12.50
C ALA A 48 -13.24 0.87 -13.44
N LYS A 49 -13.39 1.96 -14.20
CA LYS A 49 -14.41 2.09 -15.24
C LYS A 49 -14.20 1.11 -16.39
N GLU A 50 -12.99 1.00 -16.90
CA GLU A 50 -12.61 0.06 -17.96
C GLU A 50 -12.95 -1.38 -17.58
N LEU A 51 -12.70 -1.76 -16.32
CA LEU A 51 -12.99 -3.09 -15.78
C LEU A 51 -14.48 -3.30 -15.41
N GLY A 52 -15.33 -2.28 -15.57
CA GLY A 52 -16.75 -2.36 -15.20
C GLY A 52 -17.00 -2.46 -13.69
N LEU A 53 -16.01 -2.12 -12.85
CA LEU A 53 -16.14 -2.15 -11.39
C LEU A 53 -16.98 -0.98 -10.86
N VAL A 54 -17.07 0.09 -11.63
CA VAL A 54 -17.89 1.28 -11.35
C VAL A 54 -18.55 1.78 -12.61
N SER A 55 -19.61 2.57 -12.47
CA SER A 55 -20.32 3.18 -13.60
C SER A 55 -19.44 4.18 -14.37
N ALA A 56 -19.65 4.31 -15.66
CA ALA A 56 -18.88 5.22 -16.53
C ALA A 56 -19.00 6.70 -16.11
N ASP A 57 -20.09 7.09 -15.48
CA ASP A 57 -20.36 8.45 -14.98
C ASP A 57 -19.78 8.71 -13.57
N THR A 58 -19.23 7.69 -12.92
CA THR A 58 -18.59 7.85 -11.60
C THR A 58 -17.53 8.95 -11.64
N GLN A 59 -17.59 9.87 -10.68
CA GLN A 59 -16.62 10.97 -10.55
C GLN A 59 -15.65 10.71 -9.40
N LEU A 60 -14.44 11.27 -9.51
CA LEU A 60 -13.53 11.30 -8.36
C LEU A 60 -14.15 12.15 -7.24
N PRO A 61 -14.18 11.65 -6.02
CA PRO A 61 -14.57 12.49 -4.89
C PRO A 61 -13.52 13.60 -4.68
N PRO A 62 -13.92 14.74 -4.09
CA PRO A 62 -12.96 15.78 -3.73
C PRO A 62 -11.93 15.23 -2.76
N GLN A 63 -10.72 15.78 -2.82
CA GLN A 63 -9.72 15.50 -1.80
C GLN A 63 -10.09 16.18 -0.47
N PRO A 64 -9.64 15.62 0.66
CA PRO A 64 -9.74 16.31 1.96
C PRO A 64 -9.12 17.72 1.86
N LYS A 65 -9.67 18.67 2.61
CA LYS A 65 -9.18 20.06 2.60
C LYS A 65 -7.74 20.16 3.12
N GLU A 66 -7.36 19.26 3.98
CA GLU A 66 -6.05 19.15 4.61
C GLU A 66 -5.00 18.51 3.67
N ALA A 67 -5.43 17.89 2.59
CA ALA A 67 -4.53 17.22 1.65
C ALA A 67 -3.65 18.24 0.91
N ARG A 68 -2.36 17.98 0.92
CA ARG A 68 -1.38 18.82 0.24
C ARG A 68 -1.51 18.68 -1.28
N GLN A 69 -1.18 19.74 -1.99
CA GLN A 69 -1.04 19.69 -3.45
C GLN A 69 0.35 19.16 -3.81
N TRP A 70 0.41 18.20 -4.72
CA TRP A 70 1.68 17.59 -5.13
C TRP A 70 2.69 18.63 -5.64
N ASP A 71 2.21 19.55 -6.46
CA ASP A 71 3.06 20.58 -7.07
C ASP A 71 3.60 21.63 -6.08
N ALA A 72 2.96 21.73 -4.91
CA ALA A 72 3.43 22.61 -3.82
C ALA A 72 4.52 21.98 -2.96
N LEU A 73 4.82 20.69 -3.14
CA LEU A 73 5.88 20.01 -2.40
C LEU A 73 7.26 20.35 -2.96
N SER A 74 8.27 20.41 -2.09
CA SER A 74 9.67 20.43 -2.52
C SER A 74 10.06 19.10 -3.17
N ASP A 75 11.15 19.10 -3.96
CA ASP A 75 11.65 17.91 -4.62
C ASP A 75 11.99 16.79 -3.61
N ALA A 76 12.56 17.13 -2.47
CA ALA A 76 12.84 16.17 -1.40
C ALA A 76 11.56 15.55 -0.82
N GLN A 77 10.49 16.35 -0.64
CA GLN A 77 9.20 15.86 -0.19
C GLN A 77 8.55 14.96 -1.23
N LYS A 78 8.59 15.33 -2.51
CA LYS A 78 8.08 14.51 -3.62
C LYS A 78 8.81 13.16 -3.66
N ALA A 79 10.13 13.19 -3.62
CA ALA A 79 10.95 11.97 -3.63
C ALA A 79 10.61 11.04 -2.45
N PHE A 80 10.48 11.60 -1.24
CA PHE A 80 10.11 10.83 -0.06
C PHE A 80 8.71 10.20 -0.20
N GLN A 81 7.72 10.98 -0.65
CA GLN A 81 6.35 10.49 -0.82
C GLN A 81 6.25 9.43 -1.91
N ALA A 82 6.94 9.62 -3.03
CA ALA A 82 7.02 8.63 -4.10
C ALA A 82 7.68 7.33 -3.58
N ARG A 83 8.78 7.45 -2.83
CA ARG A 83 9.46 6.29 -2.25
C ARG A 83 8.59 5.55 -1.23
N ALA A 84 7.87 6.23 -0.34
CA ALA A 84 6.96 5.58 0.61
C ALA A 84 5.87 4.76 -0.10
N MET A 85 5.28 5.30 -1.17
CA MET A 85 4.29 4.57 -1.97
C MET A 85 4.90 3.42 -2.78
N GLN A 86 6.13 3.59 -3.26
CA GLN A 86 6.90 2.52 -3.91
C GLN A 86 7.13 1.34 -2.96
N VAL A 87 7.49 1.60 -1.71
CA VAL A 87 7.65 0.56 -0.67
C VAL A 87 6.32 -0.13 -0.39
N ASN A 88 5.23 0.63 -0.26
CA ASN A 88 3.90 0.07 -0.05
C ASN A 88 3.49 -0.88 -1.20
N ALA A 89 3.78 -0.52 -2.45
CA ALA A 89 3.55 -1.40 -3.59
C ALA A 89 4.42 -2.66 -3.53
N GLY A 90 5.68 -2.53 -3.14
CA GLY A 90 6.58 -3.67 -2.92
C GLY A 90 6.07 -4.63 -1.85
N MET A 91 5.42 -4.12 -0.77
CA MET A 91 4.77 -4.97 0.24
C MET A 91 3.64 -5.82 -0.38
N ILE A 92 2.80 -5.20 -1.22
CA ILE A 92 1.69 -5.89 -1.89
C ILE A 92 2.24 -6.97 -2.82
N GLU A 93 3.26 -6.65 -3.62
CA GLU A 93 3.87 -7.61 -4.54
C GLU A 93 4.54 -8.77 -3.79
N ALA A 94 5.22 -8.50 -2.68
CA ALA A 94 5.80 -9.55 -1.84
C ALA A 94 4.71 -10.48 -1.27
N MET A 95 3.59 -9.93 -0.82
CA MET A 95 2.45 -10.71 -0.36
C MET A 95 1.89 -11.60 -1.48
N ASP A 96 1.67 -11.04 -2.67
CA ASP A 96 1.18 -11.77 -3.84
C ASP A 96 2.13 -12.90 -4.26
N HIS A 97 3.43 -12.62 -4.26
CA HIS A 97 4.47 -13.63 -4.51
C HIS A 97 4.37 -14.82 -3.56
N HIS A 98 4.13 -14.58 -2.28
CA HIS A 98 4.00 -15.65 -1.31
C HIS A 98 2.66 -16.39 -1.41
N LEU A 99 1.57 -15.70 -1.75
CA LEU A 99 0.28 -16.34 -2.05
C LEU A 99 0.38 -17.27 -3.27
N LYS A 100 1.11 -16.87 -4.31
CA LYS A 100 1.37 -17.74 -5.46
C LYS A 100 1.99 -19.07 -5.05
N ARG A 101 2.91 -19.06 -4.07
CA ARG A 101 3.52 -20.31 -3.55
C ARG A 101 2.49 -21.20 -2.86
N LEU A 102 1.56 -20.61 -2.10
CA LEU A 102 0.47 -21.36 -1.47
C LEU A 102 -0.45 -21.98 -2.52
N PHE A 103 -0.84 -21.20 -3.53
CA PHE A 103 -1.72 -21.70 -4.60
C PHE A 103 -1.07 -22.84 -5.39
N ALA A 104 0.20 -22.70 -5.74
CA ALA A 104 0.94 -23.77 -6.40
C ALA A 104 1.05 -25.04 -5.53
N PHE A 105 1.14 -24.89 -4.22
CA PHE A 105 1.10 -26.04 -3.30
C PHE A 105 -0.26 -26.72 -3.30
N LEU A 106 -1.36 -25.97 -3.23
CA LEU A 106 -2.72 -26.51 -3.27
C LEU A 106 -3.01 -27.19 -4.61
N GLU A 107 -2.57 -26.59 -5.70
CA GLU A 107 -2.68 -27.16 -7.05
C GLU A 107 -1.94 -28.51 -7.14
N LYS A 108 -0.67 -28.56 -6.69
CA LYS A 108 0.12 -29.78 -6.64
C LYS A 108 -0.52 -30.89 -5.80
N LYS A 109 -1.35 -30.51 -4.80
CA LYS A 109 -2.11 -31.44 -3.97
C LYS A 109 -3.46 -31.81 -4.56
N GLY A 110 -3.85 -31.25 -5.70
CA GLY A 110 -5.17 -31.44 -6.32
C GLY A 110 -6.29 -30.86 -5.48
N GLN A 111 -6.02 -29.84 -4.64
CA GLN A 111 -6.99 -29.26 -3.70
C GLN A 111 -7.45 -27.87 -4.13
N LEU A 112 -6.78 -27.20 -5.08
CA LEU A 112 -7.07 -25.81 -5.42
C LEU A 112 -8.50 -25.66 -5.97
N ASP A 113 -8.93 -26.53 -6.88
CA ASP A 113 -10.25 -26.48 -7.50
C ASP A 113 -11.41 -26.77 -6.52
N ASN A 114 -11.10 -27.37 -5.37
CA ASN A 114 -12.06 -27.64 -4.30
C ASN A 114 -11.80 -26.78 -3.05
N THR A 115 -11.19 -25.60 -3.24
CA THR A 115 -10.88 -24.65 -2.17
C THR A 115 -11.52 -23.31 -2.44
N ILE A 116 -12.28 -22.78 -1.48
CA ILE A 116 -12.80 -21.41 -1.55
C ILE A 116 -11.70 -20.48 -1.04
N LEU A 117 -11.30 -19.54 -1.88
CA LEU A 117 -10.31 -18.49 -1.54
C LEU A 117 -11.06 -17.18 -1.29
N ILE A 118 -10.90 -16.62 -0.09
CA ILE A 118 -11.52 -15.35 0.29
C ILE A 118 -10.38 -14.37 0.58
N ILE A 119 -10.33 -13.25 -0.15
CA ILE A 119 -9.36 -12.18 0.04
C ILE A 119 -10.12 -10.93 0.44
N VAL A 120 -9.79 -10.39 1.61
CA VAL A 120 -10.44 -9.19 2.15
C VAL A 120 -9.41 -8.25 2.76
N SER A 121 -9.70 -6.96 2.74
CA SER A 121 -9.02 -5.98 3.58
C SER A 121 -9.86 -5.74 4.83
N ASP A 122 -9.24 -5.66 5.99
CA ASP A 122 -9.91 -5.42 7.28
C ASP A 122 -10.40 -3.97 7.42
N ASN A 123 -9.73 -3.03 6.74
CA ASN A 123 -10.09 -1.60 6.70
C ASN A 123 -9.60 -0.95 5.41
N GLY A 124 -9.93 0.33 5.25
CA GLY A 124 -9.42 1.16 4.16
C GLY A 124 -7.94 1.55 4.35
N PRO A 125 -7.36 2.24 3.37
CA PRO A 125 -5.97 2.70 3.42
C PRO A 125 -5.69 3.55 4.65
N GLU A 126 -4.49 3.41 5.21
CA GLU A 126 -4.02 4.15 6.38
C GLU A 126 -3.57 5.55 6.00
N SER A 127 -4.04 6.56 6.73
CA SER A 127 -3.70 7.97 6.49
C SER A 127 -2.60 8.54 7.39
N ALA A 128 -2.03 7.73 8.28
CA ALA A 128 -1.01 8.21 9.21
C ALA A 128 0.13 8.94 8.50
N VAL A 129 0.56 10.04 9.13
CA VAL A 129 1.71 10.84 8.71
C VAL A 129 2.76 10.78 9.81
N LEU A 130 3.93 10.23 9.50
CA LEU A 130 4.95 9.95 10.50
C LEU A 130 6.17 10.87 10.40
N ASN A 131 6.27 11.70 9.36
CA ASN A 131 7.54 12.36 9.02
C ASN A 131 7.48 13.87 9.24
N GLY A 132 8.21 14.36 10.25
CA GLY A 132 8.48 15.78 10.44
C GLY A 132 7.31 16.65 10.86
N GLN A 133 6.14 16.05 11.06
CA GLN A 133 4.93 16.79 11.50
C GLN A 133 4.71 16.73 13.01
N ASN A 134 5.40 15.81 13.70
CA ASN A 134 5.32 15.68 15.15
C ASN A 134 6.70 15.41 15.72
N PHE A 135 7.33 16.47 16.26
CA PHE A 135 8.66 16.39 16.87
C PHE A 135 8.80 15.31 17.94
N LEU A 136 7.76 15.12 18.77
CA LEU A 136 7.79 14.11 19.83
C LEU A 136 7.76 12.69 19.24
N MET A 137 7.00 12.47 18.18
CA MET A 137 6.94 11.19 17.50
C MET A 137 8.26 10.89 16.80
N ASP A 138 8.84 11.85 16.08
CA ASP A 138 10.12 11.69 15.41
C ASP A 138 11.25 11.41 16.42
N TYR A 139 11.25 12.10 17.55
CA TYR A 139 12.21 11.84 18.64
C TYR A 139 12.02 10.42 19.20
N TRP A 140 10.79 10.01 19.48
CA TRP A 140 10.49 8.68 20.00
C TRP A 140 10.92 7.59 19.03
N LEU A 141 10.61 7.72 17.74
CA LEU A 141 11.00 6.78 16.70
C LEU A 141 12.52 6.59 16.66
N LYS A 142 13.29 7.69 16.67
CA LYS A 142 14.75 7.66 16.72
C LYS A 142 15.26 6.97 17.99
N ALA A 143 14.65 7.26 19.13
CA ALA A 143 15.01 6.62 20.40
C ALA A 143 14.74 5.11 20.39
N GLN A 144 13.79 4.62 19.59
CA GLN A 144 13.53 3.19 19.37
C GLN A 144 14.42 2.57 18.27
N GLY A 145 15.32 3.33 17.66
CA GLY A 145 16.22 2.84 16.61
C GLY A 145 15.66 2.93 15.20
N TYR A 146 14.49 3.55 15.01
CA TYR A 146 13.95 3.75 13.67
C TYR A 146 14.58 4.94 12.95
N HIS A 147 14.66 4.83 11.65
CA HIS A 147 15.16 5.89 10.75
C HIS A 147 14.18 6.19 9.61
N THR A 148 14.38 7.33 8.94
CA THR A 148 13.51 7.82 7.86
C THR A 148 14.33 8.27 6.64
N GLU A 149 15.60 7.85 6.52
CA GLU A 149 16.45 8.15 5.38
C GLU A 149 15.88 7.52 4.11
N ILE A 150 15.80 8.32 3.04
CA ILE A 150 15.14 7.93 1.80
C ILE A 150 15.86 6.76 1.10
N GLU A 151 17.18 6.69 1.22
CA GLU A 151 18.02 5.66 0.60
C GLU A 151 17.73 4.25 1.11
N THR A 152 17.37 4.17 2.39
CA THR A 152 17.10 2.92 3.10
C THR A 152 15.61 2.76 3.46
N LEU A 153 14.77 3.69 2.97
CA LEU A 153 13.34 3.63 3.25
C LEU A 153 12.73 2.36 2.66
N GLY A 154 12.07 1.60 3.52
CA GLY A 154 11.49 0.29 3.22
C GLY A 154 12.33 -0.89 3.68
N GLU A 155 13.56 -0.67 4.13
CA GLU A 155 14.42 -1.69 4.72
C GLU A 155 14.12 -1.87 6.22
N GLN A 156 14.80 -2.83 6.83
CA GLN A 156 14.68 -3.08 8.27
C GLN A 156 14.95 -1.80 9.07
N ASP A 157 14.19 -1.60 10.14
CA ASP A 157 14.27 -0.45 11.04
C ASP A 157 13.96 0.91 10.40
N SER A 158 13.53 0.95 9.13
CA SER A 158 12.96 2.17 8.56
C SER A 158 11.52 2.38 8.99
N MET A 159 11.11 3.64 9.15
CA MET A 159 9.74 3.98 9.51
C MET A 159 9.18 4.97 8.49
N ALA A 160 8.17 4.52 7.78
CA ALA A 160 7.37 5.36 6.90
C ALA A 160 5.91 4.93 6.89
N ALA A 161 5.06 5.88 6.53
CA ALA A 161 3.66 5.68 6.20
C ALA A 161 3.39 6.37 4.86
N ILE A 162 2.35 5.93 4.16
CA ILE A 162 1.99 6.51 2.87
C ILE A 162 1.35 7.90 3.00
N GLY A 163 0.72 8.18 4.14
CA GLY A 163 0.04 9.45 4.38
C GLY A 163 -1.34 9.57 3.74
N MET A 164 -2.02 10.64 4.12
CA MET A 164 -3.41 10.90 3.75
C MET A 164 -3.61 10.96 2.23
N GLU A 165 -2.72 11.61 1.53
CA GLU A 165 -2.85 11.84 0.09
C GLU A 165 -2.82 10.52 -0.70
N TRP A 166 -1.86 9.64 -0.40
CA TRP A 166 -1.81 8.31 -1.00
C TRP A 166 -2.95 7.40 -0.49
N ALA A 167 -3.42 7.59 0.74
CA ALA A 167 -4.61 6.88 1.22
C ALA A 167 -5.83 7.19 0.36
N THR A 168 -6.01 8.45 -0.10
CA THR A 168 -7.09 8.80 -1.03
C THR A 168 -6.98 8.09 -2.38
N VAL A 169 -5.76 7.76 -2.82
CA VAL A 169 -5.52 6.97 -4.04
C VAL A 169 -5.96 5.52 -3.83
N GLY A 170 -5.61 4.95 -2.67
CA GLY A 170 -6.02 3.58 -2.30
C GLY A 170 -7.54 3.43 -2.13
N ALA A 171 -8.21 4.51 -1.75
CA ALA A 171 -9.65 4.52 -1.52
C ALA A 171 -10.51 4.68 -2.80
N VAL A 172 -9.94 5.06 -3.96
CA VAL A 172 -10.70 5.27 -5.21
C VAL A 172 -11.58 4.07 -5.53
N PRO A 173 -12.87 4.26 -5.85
CA PRO A 173 -13.59 5.51 -6.14
C PRO A 173 -14.19 6.19 -4.90
N PHE A 174 -13.94 5.70 -3.71
CA PHE A 174 -14.45 6.25 -2.46
C PHE A 174 -13.57 7.41 -1.96
N SER A 175 -14.06 8.14 -0.96
CA SER A 175 -13.37 9.31 -0.40
C SER A 175 -12.78 9.07 0.98
N ARG A 176 -13.16 7.98 1.64
CA ARG A 176 -12.77 7.74 3.04
C ARG A 176 -11.69 6.69 3.16
N TYR A 177 -10.84 6.86 4.13
CA TYR A 177 -9.75 6.00 4.52
C TYR A 177 -9.80 5.79 6.04
N LYS A 178 -8.93 4.95 6.58
CA LYS A 178 -8.81 4.73 8.02
C LYS A 178 -8.28 6.01 8.69
N PHE A 179 -9.02 6.51 9.71
CA PHE A 179 -8.91 7.79 10.46
C PHE A 179 -9.26 9.05 9.68
#